data_be256281daddce1f05ef49b7bc110404
#
_entry.id   be256281daddce1f05ef49b7bc110404
#
_cell.length_a   1.000
_cell.length_b   1.000
_cell.length_c   1.000
_cell.angle_alpha   90.00
_cell.angle_beta   90.00
_cell.angle_gamma   90.00
#
_symmetry.space_group_name_H-M   'P 1'
#
loop_
_entity.id
_entity.type
_entity.pdbx_description
1 polymer ?
#
loop_
_entity_poly.entity_id
_entity_poly.type
_entity_poly.pdbx_seq_one_letter_code
_entity_poly.pdbx_strand_id
1 'polypeptide(L)'
;MVEHRNAVNFFVGMDDRIPHDPPGRWLAVTSLSFDISILELLWTLTRGFEVVVFADRDRTAGGAPASDGPWRPIDLGLALWGSDAGPGPRKYELMLEAAKFADTHGFSAVHTPERHFGAFGGPFPNPAVTSAAIAAVTKHVQIRASSCVLPLHHPIRVAEEWAVVDNLSGGRVGVSFASGWQPNDFVIRPGAYAEAKKNMFESADIVARLWRGEAVAFENPHGTKVPIATLPRPVQPELPIWITTAGNVETFRAAGAAGHNVLTHLLGQTLEELAASIRQVGIVV
;
A
#
# COMPACT_ATOMS: atom_id res chain seq x y z
N MET A 1 -8.62 -22.24 6.62
CA MET A 1 -8.19 -20.82 6.70
C MET A 1 -7.69 -20.60 8.11
N VAL A 2 -6.47 -20.09 8.28
CA VAL A 2 -5.93 -19.79 9.61
C VAL A 2 -6.51 -18.46 10.07
N GLU A 3 -7.16 -18.44 11.25
CA GLU A 3 -7.71 -17.21 11.83
C GLU A 3 -6.64 -16.46 12.63
N HIS A 4 -6.77 -15.14 12.77
CA HIS A 4 -5.83 -14.30 13.52
C HIS A 4 -5.58 -14.81 14.95
N ARG A 5 -6.62 -15.34 15.62
CA ARG A 5 -6.47 -15.94 16.95
C ARG A 5 -5.50 -17.12 16.96
N ASN A 6 -5.38 -17.87 15.84
CA ASN A 6 -4.45 -18.98 15.73
C ASN A 6 -3.01 -18.48 15.64
N ALA A 7 -2.77 -17.37 14.92
CA ALA A 7 -1.47 -16.73 14.87
C ALA A 7 -1.08 -16.16 16.24
N VAL A 8 -1.99 -15.49 16.93
CA VAL A 8 -1.75 -14.99 18.31
C VAL A 8 -1.46 -16.12 19.27
N ASN A 9 -2.23 -17.20 19.25
CA ASN A 9 -1.98 -18.38 20.11
C ASN A 9 -0.62 -19.03 19.79
N PHE A 10 -0.26 -19.07 18.52
CA PHE A 10 1.06 -19.55 18.11
C PHE A 10 2.18 -18.66 18.66
N PHE A 11 2.03 -17.34 18.58
CA PHE A 11 3.02 -16.39 19.11
C PHE A 11 3.18 -16.53 20.63
N VAL A 12 2.09 -16.66 21.38
CA VAL A 12 2.13 -16.93 22.84
C VAL A 12 2.85 -18.24 23.13
N GLY A 13 2.58 -19.30 22.37
CA GLY A 13 3.27 -20.56 22.52
C GLY A 13 4.77 -20.50 22.17
N MET A 14 5.19 -19.56 21.32
CA MET A 14 6.61 -19.34 21.02
C MET A 14 7.31 -18.53 22.10
N ASP A 15 6.61 -17.59 22.74
CA ASP A 15 7.13 -16.80 23.86
C ASP A 15 7.63 -17.68 25.03
N ASP A 16 6.95 -18.80 25.26
CA ASP A 16 7.32 -19.78 26.30
C ASP A 16 8.55 -20.64 25.94
N ARG A 17 8.94 -20.66 24.65
CA ARG A 17 9.94 -21.61 24.13
C ARG A 17 11.20 -20.95 23.61
N ILE A 18 11.13 -19.70 23.21
CA ILE A 18 12.24 -18.97 22.62
C ILE A 18 12.57 -17.75 23.50
N PRO A 19 13.77 -17.72 24.10
CA PRO A 19 14.22 -16.54 24.83
C PRO A 19 14.25 -15.31 23.91
N HIS A 20 13.60 -14.22 24.31
CA HIS A 20 13.47 -13.01 23.54
C HIS A 20 13.71 -11.72 24.37
N ASP A 21 14.17 -11.86 25.59
CA ASP A 21 14.58 -10.76 26.46
C ASP A 21 15.98 -11.03 27.05
N PRO A 22 17.02 -10.28 26.61
CA PRO A 22 17.01 -9.28 25.55
C PRO A 22 16.83 -9.90 24.15
N PRO A 23 16.22 -9.16 23.18
CA PRO A 23 16.05 -9.66 21.84
C PRO A 23 17.40 -9.82 21.13
N GLY A 24 17.51 -10.88 20.33
CA GLY A 24 18.72 -11.23 19.59
C GLY A 24 18.60 -10.96 18.10
N ARG A 25 19.43 -11.67 17.32
CA ARG A 25 19.34 -11.72 15.85
C ARG A 25 18.66 -13.01 15.43
N TRP A 26 17.76 -12.91 14.47
CA TRP A 26 17.07 -14.06 13.87
C TRP A 26 17.39 -14.15 12.39
N LEU A 27 17.88 -15.30 11.95
CA LEU A 27 18.12 -15.57 10.54
C LEU A 27 16.84 -16.18 9.93
N ALA A 28 16.14 -15.41 9.09
CA ALA A 28 14.98 -15.88 8.35
C ALA A 28 15.41 -16.52 7.04
N VAL A 29 15.22 -17.84 6.95
CA VAL A 29 15.67 -18.67 5.81
C VAL A 29 14.51 -19.26 5.01
N THR A 30 13.28 -19.08 5.47
CA THR A 30 12.10 -19.70 4.89
C THR A 30 11.50 -18.82 3.80
N SER A 31 11.08 -19.45 2.69
CA SER A 31 10.34 -18.75 1.63
C SER A 31 9.05 -18.16 2.19
N LEU A 32 8.69 -16.95 1.76
CA LEU A 32 7.45 -16.26 2.14
C LEU A 32 6.18 -17.03 1.80
N SER A 33 6.27 -18.06 0.95
CA SER A 33 5.16 -18.96 0.61
C SER A 33 4.86 -20.02 1.68
N PHE A 34 5.69 -20.16 2.70
CA PHE A 34 5.48 -21.11 3.80
C PHE A 34 5.00 -20.40 5.05
N ASP A 35 4.14 -21.07 5.81
CA ASP A 35 3.57 -20.57 7.07
C ASP A 35 4.62 -20.28 8.16
N ILE A 36 5.75 -20.98 8.15
CA ILE A 36 6.90 -20.72 9.04
C ILE A 36 7.45 -19.29 8.86
N SER A 37 7.30 -18.66 7.69
CA SER A 37 7.68 -17.26 7.49
C SER A 37 6.94 -16.30 8.42
N ILE A 38 5.75 -16.68 8.89
CA ILE A 38 4.98 -15.93 9.91
C ILE A 38 5.75 -15.87 11.23
N LEU A 39 6.36 -17.00 11.65
CA LEU A 39 7.24 -17.02 12.82
C LEU A 39 8.49 -16.18 12.59
N GLU A 40 9.19 -16.46 11.48
CA GLU A 40 10.49 -15.85 11.19
C GLU A 40 10.42 -14.34 10.99
N LEU A 41 9.31 -13.82 10.53
CA LEU A 41 9.13 -12.40 10.27
C LEU A 41 8.21 -11.71 11.29
N LEU A 42 6.99 -12.22 11.51
CA LEU A 42 6.03 -11.48 12.31
C LEU A 42 6.29 -11.66 13.81
N TRP A 43 6.50 -12.89 14.28
CA TRP A 43 6.76 -13.13 15.72
C TRP A 43 8.08 -12.46 16.14
N THR A 44 9.15 -12.65 15.39
CA THR A 44 10.48 -12.10 15.72
C THR A 44 10.45 -10.58 15.78
N LEU A 45 9.83 -9.92 14.78
CA LEU A 45 9.71 -8.46 14.76
C LEU A 45 8.85 -7.93 15.91
N THR A 46 7.77 -8.63 16.27
CA THR A 46 6.94 -8.24 17.43
C THR A 46 7.64 -8.41 18.77
N ARG A 47 8.76 -9.13 18.82
CA ARG A 47 9.60 -9.32 20.02
C ARG A 47 10.91 -8.55 19.95
N GLY A 48 11.08 -7.67 18.95
CA GLY A 48 12.23 -6.77 18.84
C GLY A 48 13.51 -7.41 18.32
N PHE A 49 13.44 -8.62 17.71
CA PHE A 49 14.61 -9.23 17.09
C PHE A 49 15.09 -8.43 15.87
N GLU A 50 16.40 -8.39 15.67
CA GLU A 50 16.99 -8.02 14.39
C GLU A 50 16.82 -9.19 13.42
N VAL A 51 15.98 -9.05 12.40
CA VAL A 51 15.73 -10.11 11.42
C VAL A 51 16.66 -9.96 10.23
N VAL A 52 17.47 -10.99 9.98
CA VAL A 52 18.33 -11.10 8.81
C VAL A 52 17.67 -12.05 7.82
N VAL A 53 17.23 -11.52 6.66
CA VAL A 53 16.62 -12.32 5.59
C VAL A 53 17.71 -12.92 4.72
N PHE A 54 17.74 -14.25 4.63
CA PHE A 54 18.70 -15.00 3.83
C PHE A 54 18.13 -15.26 2.43
N ALA A 55 18.79 -14.78 1.39
CA ALA A 55 18.39 -14.99 0.01
C ALA A 55 18.99 -16.28 -0.58
N ASP A 56 18.29 -16.94 -1.50
CA ASP A 56 18.75 -18.20 -2.15
C ASP A 56 20.12 -18.06 -2.86
N ARG A 57 20.49 -16.86 -3.27
CA ARG A 57 21.82 -16.57 -3.82
C ARG A 57 22.96 -16.95 -2.88
N ASP A 58 22.72 -16.89 -1.60
CA ASP A 58 23.72 -17.11 -0.56
C ASP A 58 23.92 -18.60 -0.26
N ARG A 59 22.97 -19.46 -0.69
CA ARG A 59 23.04 -20.93 -0.55
C ARG A 59 24.11 -21.56 -1.45
N THR A 60 24.40 -20.97 -2.59
CA THR A 60 25.39 -21.50 -3.55
C THR A 60 26.80 -21.03 -3.29
N ALA A 61 27.01 -20.01 -2.49
CA ALA A 61 28.29 -19.36 -2.27
C ALA A 61 29.03 -19.78 -0.97
N GLY A 62 28.39 -20.53 -0.07
CA GLY A 62 29.04 -21.05 1.16
C GLY A 62 29.63 -20.00 2.11
N GLY A 63 29.29 -18.74 1.97
CA GLY A 63 29.80 -17.64 2.78
C GLY A 63 28.68 -16.68 3.20
N ALA A 64 28.92 -15.96 4.31
CA ALA A 64 28.07 -14.84 4.68
C ALA A 64 28.07 -13.80 3.53
N PRO A 65 26.93 -13.16 3.21
CA PRO A 65 26.88 -12.19 2.14
C PRO A 65 27.87 -11.07 2.44
N ALA A 66 28.87 -10.91 1.57
CA ALA A 66 29.71 -9.73 1.57
C ALA A 66 28.87 -8.58 1.00
N SER A 67 28.22 -7.82 1.86
CA SER A 67 27.55 -6.58 1.45
C SER A 67 28.58 -5.45 1.43
N ASP A 68 29.23 -5.24 0.32
CA ASP A 68 30.10 -4.07 0.10
C ASP A 68 29.30 -2.78 -0.17
N GLY A 69 27.97 -2.81 0.01
CA GLY A 69 27.08 -1.65 -0.12
C GLY A 69 26.53 -1.20 1.24
N PRO A 70 26.22 0.09 1.41
CA PRO A 70 25.57 0.54 2.62
C PRO A 70 24.21 -0.17 2.76
N TRP A 71 24.02 -0.85 3.87
CA TRP A 71 22.71 -1.44 4.24
C TRP A 71 21.65 -0.35 4.22
N ARG A 72 20.64 -0.52 3.38
CA ARG A 72 19.48 0.35 3.44
C ARG A 72 18.45 -0.30 4.36
N PRO A 73 17.92 0.41 5.34
CA PRO A 73 16.85 -0.12 6.18
C PRO A 73 15.64 -0.45 5.31
N ILE A 74 15.00 -1.59 5.59
CA ILE A 74 13.73 -1.97 4.98
C ILE A 74 12.62 -1.35 5.82
N ASP A 75 11.79 -0.54 5.19
CA ASP A 75 10.59 -0.01 5.80
C ASP A 75 9.47 -1.05 5.76
N LEU A 76 8.89 -1.37 6.91
CA LEU A 76 7.78 -2.29 7.02
C LEU A 76 6.46 -1.55 7.06
N GLY A 77 5.56 -1.88 6.14
CA GLY A 77 4.19 -1.40 6.13
C GLY A 77 3.19 -2.47 6.57
N LEU A 78 2.09 -2.07 7.17
CA LEU A 78 0.97 -2.95 7.52
C LEU A 78 -0.14 -2.84 6.47
N ALA A 79 -0.37 -3.90 5.70
CA ALA A 79 -1.45 -3.95 4.72
C ALA A 79 -2.70 -4.61 5.31
N LEU A 80 -3.82 -3.89 5.24
CA LEU A 80 -5.10 -4.33 5.80
C LEU A 80 -5.97 -4.94 4.70
N TRP A 81 -6.23 -6.23 4.83
CA TRP A 81 -7.16 -6.98 4.00
C TRP A 81 -8.10 -7.81 4.87
N GLY A 82 -9.28 -8.12 4.34
CA GLY A 82 -10.23 -8.95 5.07
C GLY A 82 -11.41 -9.36 4.20
N SER A 83 -12.19 -10.32 4.71
CA SER A 83 -13.45 -10.72 4.10
C SER A 83 -14.62 -10.15 4.88
N ASP A 84 -15.65 -9.73 4.16
CA ASP A 84 -16.90 -9.29 4.77
C ASP A 84 -17.67 -10.49 5.32
N ALA A 85 -17.84 -10.52 6.64
CA ALA A 85 -18.62 -11.54 7.36
C ALA A 85 -20.04 -11.04 7.73
N GLY A 86 -20.47 -9.96 7.13
CA GLY A 86 -21.77 -9.30 7.44
C GLY A 86 -21.65 -8.08 8.36
N PRO A 87 -22.76 -7.44 8.70
CA PRO A 87 -22.78 -6.24 9.54
C PRO A 87 -22.36 -6.54 10.97
N GLY A 88 -21.79 -5.54 11.66
CA GLY A 88 -21.45 -5.66 13.06
C GLY A 88 -20.88 -4.36 13.64
N PRO A 89 -21.12 -4.07 14.93
CA PRO A 89 -20.70 -2.81 15.56
C PRO A 89 -19.17 -2.71 15.69
N ARG A 90 -18.46 -3.84 15.61
CA ARG A 90 -17.00 -3.93 15.72
C ARG A 90 -16.31 -4.28 14.40
N LYS A 91 -16.99 -4.11 13.25
CA LYS A 91 -16.46 -4.50 11.95
C LYS A 91 -15.07 -3.92 11.64
N TYR A 92 -14.80 -2.67 12.00
CA TYR A 92 -13.56 -1.97 11.76
C TYR A 92 -12.62 -1.89 12.99
N GLU A 93 -12.96 -2.55 14.09
CA GLU A 93 -12.17 -2.53 15.33
C GLU A 93 -10.74 -3.03 15.07
N LEU A 94 -10.60 -4.18 14.40
CA LEU A 94 -9.28 -4.72 14.05
C LEU A 94 -8.45 -3.74 13.20
N MET A 95 -9.07 -3.06 12.24
CA MET A 95 -8.39 -2.07 11.41
C MET A 95 -7.84 -0.92 12.26
N LEU A 96 -8.64 -0.39 13.17
CA LEU A 96 -8.26 0.74 14.02
C LEU A 96 -7.21 0.33 15.05
N GLU A 97 -7.34 -0.82 15.70
CA GLU A 97 -6.36 -1.32 16.66
C GLU A 97 -5.03 -1.69 15.99
N ALA A 98 -5.07 -2.30 14.80
CA ALA A 98 -3.88 -2.57 14.01
C ALA A 98 -3.16 -1.29 13.56
N ALA A 99 -3.91 -0.23 13.22
CA ALA A 99 -3.34 1.06 12.89
C ALA A 99 -2.65 1.73 14.09
N LYS A 100 -3.27 1.70 15.28
CA LYS A 100 -2.66 2.19 16.53
C LYS A 100 -1.41 1.40 16.90
N PHE A 101 -1.45 0.08 16.70
CA PHE A 101 -0.28 -0.78 16.91
C PHE A 101 0.87 -0.38 15.98
N ALA A 102 0.59 -0.26 14.67
CA ALA A 102 1.58 0.15 13.70
C ALA A 102 2.19 1.53 14.03
N ASP A 103 1.35 2.47 14.50
CA ASP A 103 1.76 3.83 14.86
C ASP A 103 2.80 3.90 15.99
N THR A 104 2.80 2.89 16.87
CA THR A 104 3.66 2.84 18.06
C THR A 104 4.77 1.79 17.99
N HIS A 105 4.80 0.93 16.96
CA HIS A 105 5.73 -0.19 16.84
C HIS A 105 6.66 -0.12 15.62
N GLY A 106 6.95 1.10 15.14
CA GLY A 106 7.98 1.32 14.12
C GLY A 106 7.60 0.92 12.69
N PHE A 107 6.32 0.70 12.40
CA PHE A 107 5.88 0.55 11.02
C PHE A 107 5.94 1.89 10.29
N SER A 108 6.33 1.85 9.02
CA SER A 108 6.44 3.03 8.18
C SER A 108 5.08 3.49 7.65
N ALA A 109 4.19 2.56 7.33
CA ALA A 109 2.89 2.86 6.74
C ALA A 109 1.80 1.86 7.13
N VAL A 110 0.55 2.34 7.13
CA VAL A 110 -0.66 1.50 7.12
C VAL A 110 -1.33 1.66 5.75
N HIS A 111 -1.69 0.55 5.14
CA HIS A 111 -2.23 0.49 3.79
C HIS A 111 -3.68 -0.01 3.79
N THR A 112 -4.58 0.73 3.13
CA THR A 112 -5.98 0.33 2.92
C THR A 112 -6.26 0.08 1.44
N PRO A 113 -6.92 -1.03 1.08
CA PRO A 113 -7.25 -1.36 -0.30
C PRO A 113 -8.57 -0.73 -0.76
N GLU A 114 -8.88 -0.93 -2.03
CA GLU A 114 -10.21 -0.71 -2.60
C GLU A 114 -10.74 -1.99 -3.25
N ARG A 115 -11.92 -2.44 -2.85
CA ARG A 115 -12.62 -3.58 -3.41
C ARG A 115 -14.14 -3.38 -3.33
N HIS A 116 -14.85 -3.87 -4.35
CA HIS A 116 -16.29 -3.73 -4.45
C HIS A 116 -16.99 -5.08 -4.62
N PHE A 117 -18.24 -5.18 -4.16
CA PHE A 117 -19.25 -6.21 -4.44
C PHE A 117 -18.87 -7.66 -4.09
N GLY A 118 -17.71 -7.93 -3.56
CA GLY A 118 -17.28 -9.27 -3.15
C GLY A 118 -17.03 -9.37 -1.65
N ALA A 119 -17.12 -10.58 -1.09
CA ALA A 119 -16.77 -10.79 0.31
C ALA A 119 -15.29 -10.47 0.57
N PHE A 120 -14.38 -10.92 -0.31
CA PHE A 120 -12.95 -10.62 -0.21
C PHE A 120 -12.69 -9.14 -0.50
N GLY A 121 -12.12 -8.46 0.48
CA GLY A 121 -11.89 -7.01 0.45
C GLY A 121 -13.14 -6.16 0.68
N GLY A 122 -14.31 -6.76 0.84
CA GLY A 122 -15.60 -6.08 0.97
C GLY A 122 -15.70 -5.01 2.07
N PRO A 123 -14.96 -5.10 3.20
CA PRO A 123 -14.93 -4.02 4.19
C PRO A 123 -14.29 -2.72 3.69
N PHE A 124 -13.62 -2.71 2.54
CA PHE A 124 -12.81 -1.60 2.05
C PHE A 124 -13.28 -1.05 0.70
N PRO A 125 -14.52 -0.50 0.59
CA PRO A 125 -15.01 0.03 -0.68
C PRO A 125 -14.45 1.40 -1.05
N ASN A 126 -13.89 2.14 -0.09
CA ASN A 126 -13.30 3.46 -0.32
C ASN A 126 -12.06 3.66 0.57
N PRO A 127 -10.85 3.70 -0.01
CA PRO A 127 -9.62 3.85 0.75
C PRO A 127 -9.48 5.22 1.44
N ALA A 128 -10.08 6.29 0.92
CA ALA A 128 -10.03 7.60 1.56
C ALA A 128 -10.85 7.62 2.86
N VAL A 129 -12.02 6.95 2.88
CA VAL A 129 -12.87 6.85 4.08
C VAL A 129 -12.18 6.06 5.19
N THR A 130 -11.60 4.91 4.87
CA THR A 130 -10.87 4.09 5.85
C THR A 130 -9.59 4.79 6.31
N SER A 131 -8.90 5.50 5.42
CA SER A 131 -7.71 6.29 5.74
C SER A 131 -8.04 7.48 6.66
N ALA A 132 -9.19 8.14 6.50
CA ALA A 132 -9.64 9.19 7.41
C ALA A 132 -9.86 8.67 8.84
N ALA A 133 -10.46 7.47 8.97
CA ALA A 133 -10.62 6.82 10.27
C ALA A 133 -9.26 6.48 10.91
N ILE A 134 -8.28 5.99 10.13
CA ILE A 134 -6.92 5.72 10.59
C ILE A 134 -6.21 7.02 10.99
N ALA A 135 -6.36 8.09 10.22
CA ALA A 135 -5.77 9.40 10.51
C ALA A 135 -6.20 9.92 11.89
N ALA A 136 -7.48 9.71 12.23
CA ALA A 136 -8.05 10.17 13.50
C ALA A 136 -7.49 9.44 14.75
N VAL A 137 -6.88 8.26 14.59
CA VAL A 137 -6.40 7.42 15.72
C VAL A 137 -4.87 7.22 15.73
N THR A 138 -4.14 7.80 14.76
CA THR A 138 -2.69 7.67 14.60
C THR A 138 -2.00 9.05 14.55
N LYS A 139 -0.68 9.09 14.84
CA LYS A 139 0.10 10.34 14.88
C LYS A 139 1.36 10.32 14.04
N HIS A 140 1.94 9.15 13.77
CA HIS A 140 3.28 9.01 13.18
C HIS A 140 3.30 8.24 11.87
N VAL A 141 2.57 7.11 11.81
CA VAL A 141 2.60 6.21 10.67
C VAL A 141 2.02 6.87 9.42
N GLN A 142 2.64 6.61 8.26
CA GLN A 142 2.10 7.03 6.97
C GLN A 142 0.80 6.27 6.66
N ILE A 143 -0.11 6.90 5.95
CA ILE A 143 -1.42 6.33 5.59
C ILE A 143 -1.51 6.26 4.08
N ARG A 144 -1.65 5.06 3.53
CA ARG A 144 -1.55 4.84 2.08
C ARG A 144 -2.74 4.06 1.54
N ALA A 145 -3.25 4.46 0.38
CA ALA A 145 -4.08 3.58 -0.41
C ALA A 145 -3.21 2.50 -1.07
N SER A 146 -3.66 1.24 -1.02
CA SER A 146 -3.01 0.13 -1.71
C SER A 146 -4.06 -0.81 -2.34
N SER A 147 -4.81 -0.34 -3.30
CA SER A 147 -4.70 0.88 -4.10
C SER A 147 -6.02 1.64 -4.12
N CYS A 148 -6.02 2.85 -4.68
CA CYS A 148 -7.21 3.51 -5.19
C CYS A 148 -7.37 3.15 -6.68
N VAL A 149 -8.50 2.58 -7.10
CA VAL A 149 -8.80 2.21 -8.49
C VAL A 149 -9.25 3.46 -9.25
N LEU A 150 -8.29 4.29 -9.63
CA LEU A 150 -8.54 5.66 -10.10
C LEU A 150 -9.55 5.78 -11.25
N PRO A 151 -9.64 4.83 -12.23
CA PRO A 151 -10.65 4.90 -13.29
C PRO A 151 -12.10 4.82 -12.80
N LEU A 152 -12.36 4.30 -11.59
CA LEU A 152 -13.70 4.28 -10.99
C LEU A 152 -14.12 5.63 -10.42
N HIS A 153 -13.17 6.55 -10.20
CA HIS A 153 -13.36 7.82 -9.53
C HIS A 153 -13.25 9.02 -10.49
N HIS A 154 -13.79 10.15 -10.06
CA HIS A 154 -13.53 11.44 -10.70
C HIS A 154 -12.30 12.08 -10.05
N PRO A 155 -11.29 12.57 -10.82
CA PRO A 155 -10.04 13.07 -10.25
C PRO A 155 -10.23 14.26 -9.28
N ILE A 156 -11.24 15.11 -9.49
CA ILE A 156 -11.58 16.17 -8.53
C ILE A 156 -11.93 15.56 -7.16
N ARG A 157 -12.81 14.54 -7.14
CA ARG A 157 -13.21 13.90 -5.87
C ARG A 157 -12.03 13.27 -5.14
N VAL A 158 -11.15 12.61 -5.88
CA VAL A 158 -9.94 12.02 -5.31
C VAL A 158 -9.04 13.10 -4.69
N ALA A 159 -8.81 14.21 -5.40
CA ALA A 159 -8.01 15.31 -4.88
C ALA A 159 -8.61 15.93 -3.61
N GLU A 160 -9.93 16.16 -3.59
CA GLU A 160 -10.64 16.72 -2.41
C GLU A 160 -10.63 15.76 -1.23
N GLU A 161 -11.01 14.49 -1.43
CA GLU A 161 -11.09 13.48 -0.38
C GLU A 161 -9.73 13.25 0.28
N TRP A 162 -8.67 13.09 -0.53
CA TRP A 162 -7.32 12.88 0.00
C TRP A 162 -6.72 14.14 0.63
N ALA A 163 -7.08 15.34 0.17
CA ALA A 163 -6.70 16.58 0.83
C ALA A 163 -7.34 16.69 2.23
N VAL A 164 -8.58 16.19 2.41
CA VAL A 164 -9.19 16.09 3.75
C VAL A 164 -8.40 15.13 4.64
N VAL A 165 -8.06 13.94 4.13
CA VAL A 165 -7.27 12.95 4.89
C VAL A 165 -5.88 13.49 5.23
N ASP A 166 -5.27 14.24 4.31
CA ASP A 166 -3.96 14.86 4.52
C ASP A 166 -4.00 15.88 5.66
N ASN A 167 -5.01 16.74 5.69
CA ASN A 167 -5.22 17.67 6.79
C ASN A 167 -5.50 16.97 8.13
N LEU A 168 -6.34 15.93 8.14
CA LEU A 168 -6.63 15.12 9.34
C LEU A 168 -5.39 14.43 9.88
N SER A 169 -4.51 13.99 9.01
CA SER A 169 -3.28 13.28 9.39
C SER A 169 -2.10 14.20 9.68
N GLY A 170 -2.18 15.50 9.32
CA GLY A 170 -1.04 16.41 9.41
C GLY A 170 0.05 16.12 8.38
N GLY A 171 -0.33 15.76 7.14
CA GLY A 171 0.60 15.56 6.03
C GLY A 171 1.23 14.16 5.98
N ARG A 172 0.46 13.10 6.31
CA ARG A 172 0.96 11.71 6.34
C ARG A 172 0.36 10.79 5.29
N VAL A 173 -0.27 11.33 4.23
CA VAL A 173 -0.92 10.49 3.21
C VAL A 173 -0.02 10.18 2.02
N GLY A 174 -0.34 9.10 1.34
CA GLY A 174 0.17 8.75 0.02
C GLY A 174 -0.80 7.83 -0.69
N VAL A 175 -0.83 7.86 -2.02
CA VAL A 175 -1.83 7.11 -2.78
C VAL A 175 -1.18 6.26 -3.85
N SER A 176 -1.47 4.95 -3.83
CA SER A 176 -1.17 4.10 -4.97
C SER A 176 -2.39 4.02 -5.88
N PHE A 177 -2.20 4.38 -7.15
CA PHE A 177 -3.24 4.28 -8.18
C PHE A 177 -3.14 2.96 -8.93
N ALA A 178 -4.29 2.30 -9.09
CA ALA A 178 -4.44 1.09 -9.90
C ALA A 178 -5.40 1.35 -11.07
N SER A 179 -5.18 0.62 -12.17
CA SER A 179 -6.10 0.64 -13.31
C SER A 179 -7.37 -0.22 -13.10
N GLY A 180 -7.39 -1.06 -12.05
CA GLY A 180 -8.43 -2.03 -11.83
C GLY A 180 -8.22 -3.33 -12.62
N TRP A 181 -8.55 -4.46 -11.99
CA TRP A 181 -8.41 -5.79 -12.58
C TRP A 181 -9.73 -6.56 -12.63
N GLN A 182 -10.71 -6.17 -11.79
CA GLN A 182 -11.99 -6.87 -11.67
C GLN A 182 -13.06 -6.16 -12.50
N PRO A 183 -13.56 -6.77 -13.58
CA PRO A 183 -14.55 -6.14 -14.46
C PRO A 183 -15.84 -5.72 -13.75
N ASN A 184 -16.26 -6.51 -12.74
CA ASN A 184 -17.49 -6.21 -12.01
C ASN A 184 -17.41 -4.91 -11.19
N ASP A 185 -16.22 -4.48 -10.77
CA ASP A 185 -16.05 -3.22 -10.05
C ASP A 185 -16.42 -2.02 -10.96
N PHE A 186 -16.26 -2.18 -12.27
CA PHE A 186 -16.58 -1.16 -13.27
C PHE A 186 -18.08 -0.94 -13.52
N VAL A 187 -18.98 -1.65 -12.82
CA VAL A 187 -20.41 -1.27 -12.78
C VAL A 187 -20.58 0.16 -12.26
N ILE A 188 -19.63 0.63 -11.45
CA ILE A 188 -19.61 2.03 -10.94
C ILE A 188 -19.40 3.02 -12.09
N ARG A 189 -18.54 2.67 -13.07
CA ARG A 189 -18.21 3.54 -14.22
C ARG A 189 -17.89 2.69 -15.45
N PRO A 190 -18.91 2.12 -16.11
CA PRO A 190 -18.71 1.13 -17.19
C PRO A 190 -17.88 1.65 -18.36
N GLY A 191 -18.05 2.91 -18.75
CA GLY A 191 -17.31 3.54 -19.85
C GLY A 191 -15.82 3.71 -19.61
N ALA A 192 -15.32 3.52 -18.38
CA ALA A 192 -13.91 3.67 -18.06
C ALA A 192 -13.09 2.38 -18.24
N TYR A 193 -13.74 1.22 -18.44
CA TYR A 193 -13.06 -0.08 -18.43
C TYR A 193 -12.11 -0.29 -19.60
N ALA A 194 -12.55 0.02 -20.82
CA ALA A 194 -11.77 -0.24 -22.04
C ALA A 194 -10.41 0.48 -22.06
N GLU A 195 -10.36 1.70 -21.53
CA GLU A 195 -9.17 2.56 -21.50
C GLU A 195 -8.64 2.75 -20.07
N ALA A 196 -8.93 1.82 -19.15
CA ALA A 196 -8.69 1.99 -17.71
C ALA A 196 -7.25 2.37 -17.38
N LYS A 197 -6.26 1.75 -18.02
CA LYS A 197 -4.84 2.05 -17.79
C LYS A 197 -4.46 3.46 -18.25
N LYS A 198 -4.93 3.89 -19.43
CA LYS A 198 -4.72 5.23 -19.94
C LYS A 198 -5.41 6.26 -19.04
N ASN A 199 -6.67 6.03 -18.72
CA ASN A 199 -7.46 6.88 -17.84
C ASN A 199 -6.82 7.03 -16.45
N MET A 200 -6.18 5.98 -15.92
CA MET A 200 -5.45 6.03 -14.66
C MET A 200 -4.30 7.03 -14.72
N PHE A 201 -3.43 6.97 -15.73
CA PHE A 201 -2.28 7.88 -15.84
C PHE A 201 -2.71 9.33 -16.09
N GLU A 202 -3.68 9.55 -16.98
CA GLU A 202 -4.22 10.89 -17.24
C GLU A 202 -4.87 11.49 -15.99
N SER A 203 -5.65 10.70 -15.25
CA SER A 203 -6.28 11.13 -14.00
C SER A 203 -5.26 11.34 -12.87
N ALA A 204 -4.18 10.56 -12.82
CA ALA A 204 -3.11 10.74 -11.83
C ALA A 204 -2.39 12.09 -12.02
N ASP A 205 -2.10 12.49 -13.26
CA ASP A 205 -1.57 13.83 -13.57
C ASP A 205 -2.53 14.93 -13.10
N ILE A 206 -3.82 14.77 -13.43
CA ILE A 206 -4.85 15.74 -13.02
C ILE A 206 -4.91 15.86 -11.49
N VAL A 207 -4.92 14.74 -10.76
CA VAL A 207 -4.91 14.75 -9.28
C VAL A 207 -3.67 15.45 -8.74
N ALA A 208 -2.48 15.16 -9.27
CA ALA A 208 -1.23 15.78 -8.86
C ALA A 208 -1.25 17.30 -9.07
N ARG A 209 -1.77 17.77 -10.21
CA ARG A 209 -1.91 19.20 -10.50
C ARG A 209 -2.92 19.90 -9.61
N LEU A 210 -4.09 19.31 -9.39
CA LEU A 210 -5.10 19.81 -8.44
C LEU A 210 -4.53 19.88 -7.02
N TRP A 211 -3.76 18.87 -6.61
CA TRP A 211 -3.08 18.84 -5.31
C TRP A 211 -2.15 20.02 -5.12
N ARG A 212 -1.34 20.37 -6.13
CA ARG A 212 -0.47 21.55 -6.10
C ARG A 212 -1.24 22.89 -6.13
N GLY A 213 -2.55 22.85 -6.41
CA GLY A 213 -3.40 24.04 -6.51
C GLY A 213 -3.46 24.65 -7.90
N GLU A 214 -3.01 23.92 -8.90
CA GLU A 214 -3.19 24.33 -10.29
C GLU A 214 -4.68 24.30 -10.65
N ALA A 215 -5.09 25.28 -11.45
CA ALA A 215 -6.43 25.27 -12.05
C ALA A 215 -6.44 24.37 -13.28
N VAL A 216 -7.21 23.28 -13.20
CA VAL A 216 -7.41 22.35 -14.31
C VAL A 216 -8.77 22.59 -14.95
N ALA A 217 -8.82 22.64 -16.29
CA ALA A 217 -10.06 22.90 -17.02
C ALA A 217 -10.94 21.65 -17.10
N PHE A 218 -12.18 21.75 -16.63
CA PHE A 218 -13.22 20.73 -16.77
C PHE A 218 -14.42 21.29 -17.52
N GLU A 219 -15.08 20.43 -18.27
CA GLU A 219 -16.30 20.81 -18.99
C GLU A 219 -17.51 20.76 -18.06
N ASN A 220 -18.26 21.87 -18.02
CA ASN A 220 -19.51 21.94 -17.27
C ASN A 220 -20.68 21.35 -18.10
N PRO A 221 -21.90 21.20 -17.55
CA PRO A 221 -23.05 20.65 -18.27
C PRO A 221 -23.48 21.42 -19.53
N HIS A 222 -22.97 22.64 -19.72
CA HIS A 222 -23.24 23.48 -20.91
C HIS A 222 -22.13 23.41 -21.94
N GLY A 223 -21.15 22.49 -21.81
CA GLY A 223 -20.02 22.35 -22.72
C GLY A 223 -18.94 23.43 -22.56
N THR A 224 -19.04 24.27 -21.54
CA THR A 224 -18.04 25.32 -21.27
C THR A 224 -16.89 24.78 -20.39
N LYS A 225 -15.64 24.99 -20.80
CA LYS A 225 -14.47 24.67 -20.00
C LYS A 225 -14.30 25.68 -18.87
N VAL A 226 -14.33 25.20 -17.63
CA VAL A 226 -14.19 25.98 -16.41
C VAL A 226 -12.90 25.57 -15.70
N PRO A 227 -12.01 26.52 -15.33
CA PRO A 227 -10.82 26.21 -14.54
C PRO A 227 -11.23 25.92 -13.09
N ILE A 228 -10.88 24.74 -12.59
CA ILE A 228 -11.19 24.27 -11.25
C ILE A 228 -9.90 24.13 -10.44
N ALA A 229 -9.84 24.75 -9.28
CA ALA A 229 -8.87 24.47 -8.23
C ALA A 229 -9.62 23.90 -7.01
N THR A 230 -9.11 22.86 -6.42
CA THR A 230 -9.79 22.12 -5.34
C THR A 230 -9.51 22.71 -3.95
N LEU A 231 -10.47 22.54 -3.05
CA LEU A 231 -10.37 22.83 -1.62
C LEU A 231 -10.89 21.61 -0.81
N PRO A 232 -10.38 21.37 0.43
CA PRO A 232 -9.34 22.15 1.10
C PRO A 232 -7.98 22.00 0.42
N ARG A 233 -7.05 22.91 0.73
CA ARG A 233 -5.65 22.71 0.32
C ARG A 233 -5.01 21.67 1.23
N PRO A 234 -4.20 20.74 0.67
CA PRO A 234 -3.47 19.78 1.48
C PRO A 234 -2.35 20.43 2.28
N VAL A 235 -1.87 19.73 3.31
CA VAL A 235 -0.69 20.11 4.11
C VAL A 235 0.58 19.85 3.29
N GLN A 236 0.66 18.71 2.64
CA GLN A 236 1.80 18.33 1.80
C GLN A 236 1.80 19.14 0.49
N PRO A 237 2.95 19.71 0.06
CA PRO A 237 3.02 20.44 -1.22
C PRO A 237 2.84 19.54 -2.42
N GLU A 238 3.30 18.28 -2.34
CA GLU A 238 3.18 17.25 -3.36
C GLU A 238 2.50 16.02 -2.77
N LEU A 239 1.65 15.35 -3.55
CA LEU A 239 1.08 14.05 -3.19
C LEU A 239 2.09 12.95 -3.51
N PRO A 240 2.56 12.16 -2.54
CA PRO A 240 3.31 10.95 -2.83
C PRO A 240 2.46 9.94 -3.59
N ILE A 241 2.83 9.63 -4.83
CA ILE A 241 2.08 8.76 -5.73
C ILE A 241 2.87 7.48 -6.01
N TRP A 242 2.18 6.35 -5.97
CA TRP A 242 2.63 5.05 -6.47
C TRP A 242 1.72 4.61 -7.61
N ILE A 243 2.27 3.86 -8.55
CA ILE A 243 1.50 3.15 -9.58
C ILE A 243 1.51 1.66 -9.25
N THR A 244 0.32 1.08 -9.10
CA THR A 244 0.17 -0.35 -8.84
C THR A 244 0.30 -1.14 -10.13
N THR A 245 1.18 -2.14 -10.14
CA THR A 245 1.37 -3.05 -11.27
C THR A 245 1.73 -4.45 -10.81
N ALA A 246 1.26 -5.47 -11.53
CA ALA A 246 1.53 -6.88 -11.30
C ALA A 246 2.55 -7.42 -12.32
N GLY A 247 3.73 -6.76 -12.45
CA GLY A 247 4.82 -7.23 -13.32
C GLY A 247 4.78 -6.72 -14.77
N ASN A 248 3.84 -5.85 -15.16
CA ASN A 248 3.82 -5.28 -16.50
C ASN A 248 4.91 -4.21 -16.68
N VAL A 249 5.96 -4.52 -17.43
CA VAL A 249 7.16 -3.68 -17.65
C VAL A 249 6.82 -2.29 -18.21
N GLU A 250 5.86 -2.18 -19.12
CA GLU A 250 5.46 -0.88 -19.68
C GLU A 250 4.79 0.01 -18.62
N THR A 251 4.11 -0.59 -17.64
CA THR A 251 3.56 0.17 -16.52
C THR A 251 4.66 0.66 -15.58
N PHE A 252 5.70 -0.15 -15.34
CA PHE A 252 6.89 0.30 -14.62
C PHE A 252 7.55 1.49 -15.32
N ARG A 253 7.78 1.40 -16.64
CA ARG A 253 8.38 2.48 -17.42
C ARG A 253 7.56 3.77 -17.37
N ALA A 254 6.24 3.65 -17.54
CA ALA A 254 5.35 4.79 -17.48
C ALA A 254 5.34 5.45 -16.09
N ALA A 255 5.37 4.65 -15.01
CA ALA A 255 5.50 5.16 -13.66
C ALA A 255 6.80 5.94 -13.44
N GLY A 256 7.94 5.37 -13.86
CA GLY A 256 9.25 6.03 -13.78
C GLY A 256 9.32 7.32 -14.60
N ALA A 257 8.80 7.31 -15.83
CA ALA A 257 8.75 8.49 -16.68
C ALA A 257 7.89 9.63 -16.10
N ALA A 258 6.85 9.27 -15.34
CA ALA A 258 6.00 10.23 -14.61
C ALA A 258 6.57 10.65 -13.25
N GLY A 259 7.72 10.14 -12.83
CA GLY A 259 8.32 10.42 -11.52
C GLY A 259 7.57 9.79 -10.35
N HIS A 260 6.78 8.75 -10.59
CA HIS A 260 6.00 8.05 -9.55
C HIS A 260 6.73 6.81 -9.03
N ASN A 261 6.47 6.47 -7.79
CA ASN A 261 6.90 5.21 -7.19
C ASN A 261 6.08 4.02 -7.75
N VAL A 262 6.50 2.80 -7.44
CA VAL A 262 5.79 1.59 -7.86
C VAL A 262 5.35 0.79 -6.64
N LEU A 263 4.09 0.35 -6.64
CA LEU A 263 3.57 -0.66 -5.74
C LEU A 263 3.35 -1.96 -6.53
N THR A 264 3.94 -3.05 -6.07
CA THR A 264 3.79 -4.35 -6.71
C THR A 264 3.71 -5.47 -5.68
N HIS A 265 3.46 -6.67 -6.13
CA HIS A 265 3.40 -7.87 -5.32
C HIS A 265 4.19 -9.00 -5.99
N LEU A 266 4.51 -10.05 -5.23
CA LEU A 266 5.24 -11.21 -5.74
C LEU A 266 4.32 -12.35 -6.22
N LEU A 267 3.00 -12.14 -6.29
CA LEU A 267 2.10 -13.12 -6.88
C LEU A 267 2.30 -13.16 -8.39
N GLY A 268 2.75 -14.32 -8.90
CA GLY A 268 2.96 -14.54 -10.33
C GLY A 268 4.22 -13.93 -10.93
N GLN A 269 5.16 -13.46 -10.12
CA GLN A 269 6.49 -13.02 -10.54
C GLN A 269 7.55 -13.39 -9.50
N THR A 270 8.78 -13.62 -9.94
CA THR A 270 9.93 -13.88 -9.08
C THR A 270 10.63 -12.58 -8.68
N LEU A 271 11.52 -12.65 -7.68
CA LEU A 271 12.37 -11.51 -7.30
C LEU A 271 13.31 -11.09 -8.43
N GLU A 272 13.80 -12.04 -9.23
CA GLU A 272 14.68 -11.80 -10.37
C GLU A 272 13.94 -11.05 -11.49
N GLU A 273 12.70 -11.45 -11.80
CA GLU A 273 11.84 -10.76 -12.77
C GLU A 273 11.50 -9.35 -12.29
N LEU A 274 11.17 -9.19 -11.02
CA LEU A 274 10.92 -7.87 -10.43
C LEU A 274 12.18 -7.00 -10.48
N ALA A 275 13.35 -7.52 -10.10
CA ALA A 275 14.60 -6.80 -10.14
C ALA A 275 15.00 -6.41 -11.58
N ALA A 276 14.69 -7.26 -12.58
CA ALA A 276 14.88 -6.93 -13.99
C ALA A 276 13.96 -5.77 -14.42
N SER A 277 12.68 -5.80 -14.00
CA SER A 277 11.71 -4.75 -14.28
C SER A 277 12.11 -3.41 -13.67
N ILE A 278 12.58 -3.41 -12.41
CA ILE A 278 13.07 -2.21 -11.72
C ILE A 278 14.28 -1.61 -12.45
N ARG A 279 15.26 -2.43 -12.86
CA ARG A 279 16.45 -1.96 -13.59
C ARG A 279 16.11 -1.30 -14.95
N GLN A 280 15.06 -1.77 -15.63
CA GLN A 280 14.63 -1.20 -16.92
C GLN A 280 14.00 0.19 -16.78
N VAL A 281 13.58 0.56 -15.59
CA VAL A 281 12.81 1.80 -15.33
C VAL A 281 13.73 2.97 -14.98
N GLY A 282 15.01 2.71 -14.68
CA GLY A 282 15.94 3.75 -14.21
C GLY A 282 15.55 4.35 -12.85
N ILE A 283 14.64 3.71 -12.12
CA ILE A 283 14.36 4.05 -10.73
C ILE A 283 15.58 3.61 -9.92
N VAL A 284 16.30 4.57 -9.37
CA VAL A 284 17.34 4.29 -8.37
C VAL A 284 16.59 3.92 -7.09
N VAL A 285 16.58 2.64 -6.78
CA VAL A 285 16.05 2.11 -5.50
C VAL A 285 17.04 2.43 -4.38
#